data_2c9e9e0d0887d53bdc5695e2fab924ae
#
_entry.id   2c9e9e0d0887d53bdc5695e2fab924ae
#
_cell.length_a   1.000
_cell.length_b   1.000
_cell.length_c   1.000
_cell.angle_alpha   90.00
_cell.angle_beta   90.00
_cell.angle_gamma   90.00
#
_symmetry.space_group_name_H-M   'P 1'
#
loop_
_entity.id
_entity.type
_entity.pdbx_description
1 polymer ?
#
loop_
_entity_poly.entity_id
_entity_poly.type
_entity_poly.pdbx_seq_one_letter_code
_entity_poly.pdbx_strand_id
1 'polypeptide(L)'
;MKVATIDIGTNSVLLLIAEIHNHQLVALQEESTITRLGQDVDHSRRLHPQAIERTISCLHRYAEAIRGHGVSQMDAVSTSATRDAQEVDDFLDSAERVLGVRPRIISGDTEARLSFQGALSGLDVQGPVMVYDVGGGSTEIVLGHVDQGRRWHIEASHSLDIGCVRLSERHIRSDPPAEVELTNLRTEAALLFGPMSLDAPARTLIG
;
A
#
# COMPACT_ATOMS: atom_id res chain seq x y z
N MET A 1 14.14 -19.24 -8.69
CA MET A 1 14.82 -18.03 -8.16
C MET A 1 13.96 -17.50 -7.02
N LYS A 2 14.55 -17.27 -5.84
CA LYS A 2 13.82 -16.71 -4.71
C LYS A 2 13.93 -15.20 -4.70
N VAL A 3 12.82 -14.54 -4.47
CA VAL A 3 12.69 -13.08 -4.43
C VAL A 3 11.96 -12.64 -3.17
N ALA A 4 12.18 -11.39 -2.75
CA ALA A 4 11.41 -10.76 -1.68
C ALA A 4 10.97 -9.36 -2.08
N THR A 5 9.80 -8.96 -1.61
CA THR A 5 9.32 -7.59 -1.71
C THR A 5 8.86 -7.09 -0.35
N ILE A 6 9.16 -5.83 -0.06
CA ILE A 6 8.69 -5.13 1.14
C ILE A 6 7.90 -3.91 0.70
N ASP A 7 6.68 -3.79 1.21
CA ASP A 7 5.86 -2.58 1.08
C ASP A 7 5.74 -1.90 2.45
N ILE A 8 6.28 -0.69 2.56
CA ILE A 8 6.23 0.13 3.77
C ILE A 8 5.09 1.13 3.63
N GLY A 9 3.92 0.68 4.07
CA GLY A 9 2.69 1.47 4.01
C GLY A 9 2.50 2.41 5.21
N THR A 10 1.44 3.20 5.15
CA THR A 10 1.04 4.15 6.21
C THR A 10 0.69 3.44 7.52
N ASN A 11 -0.01 2.32 7.46
CA ASN A 11 -0.44 1.55 8.63
C ASN A 11 0.42 0.32 8.89
N SER A 12 0.79 -0.39 7.85
CA SER A 12 1.39 -1.73 7.92
C SER A 12 2.61 -1.82 7.03
N VAL A 13 3.54 -2.70 7.38
CA VAL A 13 4.61 -3.17 6.52
C VAL A 13 4.29 -4.58 6.08
N LEU A 14 4.32 -4.82 4.78
CA LEU A 14 4.07 -6.11 4.16
C LEU A 14 5.38 -6.73 3.69
N LEU A 15 5.52 -8.02 3.88
CA LEU A 15 6.61 -8.84 3.34
C LEU A 15 6.01 -9.96 2.51
N LEU A 16 6.53 -10.12 1.30
CA LEU A 16 6.34 -11.32 0.51
C LEU A 16 7.70 -11.91 0.16
N ILE A 17 7.92 -13.17 0.53
CA ILE A 17 9.01 -13.99 0.03
C ILE A 17 8.41 -15.04 -0.89
N ALA A 18 8.90 -15.11 -2.13
CA ALA A 18 8.36 -15.99 -3.12
C ALA A 18 9.46 -16.70 -3.94
N GLU A 19 9.09 -17.81 -4.52
CA GLU A 19 9.91 -18.49 -5.53
C GLU A 19 9.28 -18.31 -6.91
N ILE A 20 10.10 -17.89 -7.86
CA ILE A 20 9.71 -17.84 -9.28
C ILE A 20 10.18 -19.12 -9.94
N HIS A 21 9.23 -19.94 -10.36
CA HIS A 21 9.46 -21.18 -11.07
C HIS A 21 8.56 -21.24 -12.31
N ASN A 22 9.15 -21.44 -13.50
CA ASN A 22 8.42 -21.49 -14.78
C ASN A 22 7.45 -20.31 -14.99
N HIS A 23 7.88 -19.09 -14.70
CA HIS A 23 7.08 -17.86 -14.76
C HIS A 23 5.88 -17.82 -13.81
N GLN A 24 5.79 -18.75 -12.87
CA GLN A 24 4.82 -18.73 -11.79
C GLN A 24 5.47 -18.26 -10.50
N LEU A 25 4.74 -17.42 -9.75
CA LEU A 25 5.15 -16.96 -8.45
C LEU A 25 4.47 -17.85 -7.41
N VAL A 26 5.27 -18.48 -6.55
CA VAL A 26 4.80 -19.30 -5.43
C VAL A 26 5.22 -18.61 -4.15
N ALA A 27 4.26 -18.16 -3.37
CA ALA A 27 4.53 -17.57 -2.07
C ALA A 27 5.13 -18.60 -1.11
N LEU A 28 6.24 -18.24 -0.48
CA LEU A 28 6.91 -19.05 0.54
C LEU A 28 6.61 -18.53 1.95
N GLN A 29 6.52 -17.21 2.09
CA GLN A 29 6.19 -16.55 3.34
C GLN A 29 5.54 -15.19 3.04
N GLU A 30 4.46 -14.91 3.75
CA GLU A 30 3.77 -13.62 3.73
C GLU A 30 3.62 -13.12 5.16
N GLU A 31 3.96 -11.86 5.40
CA GLU A 31 3.77 -11.22 6.69
C GLU A 31 3.18 -9.83 6.54
N SER A 32 2.32 -9.46 7.48
CA SER A 32 1.80 -8.11 7.65
C SER A 32 2.00 -7.68 9.09
N THR A 33 2.69 -6.56 9.31
CA THR A 33 2.95 -6.01 10.63
C THR A 33 2.46 -4.57 10.73
N ILE A 34 1.56 -4.28 11.65
CA ILE A 34 1.08 -2.92 11.91
C ILE A 34 2.18 -2.13 12.62
N THR A 35 2.74 -1.12 11.95
CA THR A 35 3.78 -0.23 12.48
C THR A 35 3.29 1.20 12.67
N ARG A 36 2.19 1.58 11.98
CA ARG A 36 1.60 2.90 11.99
C ARG A 36 2.63 4.00 11.68
N LEU A 37 3.40 3.80 10.60
CA LEU A 37 4.42 4.78 10.17
C LEU A 37 3.79 6.15 9.89
N GLY A 38 2.55 6.17 9.38
CA GLY A 38 1.80 7.38 9.08
C GLY A 38 1.15 8.06 10.30
N GLN A 39 1.42 7.58 11.52
CA GLN A 39 0.87 8.20 12.73
C GLN A 39 1.17 9.69 12.75
N ASP A 40 0.12 10.53 12.84
CA ASP A 40 0.18 12.01 12.89
C ASP A 40 0.86 12.69 11.67
N VAL A 41 1.19 11.97 10.61
CA VAL A 41 1.85 12.55 9.43
C VAL A 41 0.95 13.56 8.73
N ASP A 42 -0.34 13.29 8.65
CA ASP A 42 -1.30 14.17 7.99
C ASP A 42 -1.30 15.59 8.60
N HIS A 43 -1.12 15.70 9.91
CA HIS A 43 -1.08 16.95 10.64
C HIS A 43 0.33 17.54 10.75
N SER A 44 1.30 16.72 11.19
CA SER A 44 2.66 17.16 11.51
C SER A 44 3.56 17.32 10.30
N ARG A 45 3.24 16.64 9.20
CA ARG A 45 4.10 16.49 8.01
C ARG A 45 5.48 15.89 8.33
N ARG A 46 5.58 15.12 9.42
CA ARG A 46 6.80 14.44 9.86
C ARG A 46 6.50 13.03 10.32
N LEU A 47 7.45 12.12 10.11
CA LEU A 47 7.37 10.78 10.67
C LEU A 47 7.58 10.83 12.20
N HIS A 48 6.68 10.22 12.95
CA HIS A 48 6.79 10.18 14.40
C HIS A 48 7.94 9.26 14.85
N PRO A 49 8.85 9.69 15.76
CA PRO A 49 10.02 8.90 16.15
C PRO A 49 9.70 7.48 16.61
N GLN A 50 8.65 7.29 17.41
CA GLN A 50 8.23 5.95 17.84
C GLN A 50 7.69 5.10 16.69
N ALA A 51 7.08 5.71 15.67
CA ALA A 51 6.61 4.99 14.48
C ALA A 51 7.80 4.54 13.61
N ILE A 52 8.83 5.39 13.49
CA ILE A 52 10.10 5.02 12.86
C ILE A 52 10.72 3.82 13.59
N GLU A 53 10.83 3.87 14.92
CA GLU A 53 11.41 2.79 15.72
C GLU A 53 10.66 1.46 15.51
N ARG A 54 9.31 1.47 15.57
CA ARG A 54 8.48 0.29 15.32
C ARG A 54 8.71 -0.27 13.92
N THR A 55 8.80 0.61 12.93
CA THR A 55 8.99 0.23 11.53
C THR A 55 10.37 -0.38 11.32
N ILE A 56 11.44 0.26 11.80
CA ILE A 56 12.81 -0.26 11.70
C ILE A 56 12.94 -1.61 12.44
N SER A 57 12.31 -1.77 13.61
CA SER A 57 12.28 -3.05 14.32
C SER A 57 11.56 -4.14 13.53
N CYS A 58 10.49 -3.80 12.80
CA CYS A 58 9.81 -4.70 11.87
C CYS A 58 10.75 -5.10 10.72
N LEU A 59 11.42 -4.13 10.10
CA LEU A 59 12.34 -4.39 8.98
C LEU A 59 13.52 -5.29 9.39
N HIS A 60 14.01 -5.19 10.62
CA HIS A 60 15.04 -6.13 11.13
C HIS A 60 14.55 -7.59 11.11
N ARG A 61 13.33 -7.86 11.60
CA ARG A 61 12.75 -9.21 11.57
C ARG A 61 12.57 -9.70 10.12
N TYR A 62 12.09 -8.83 9.25
CA TYR A 62 11.90 -9.18 7.83
C TYR A 62 13.23 -9.46 7.12
N ALA A 63 14.26 -8.68 7.41
CA ALA A 63 15.61 -8.93 6.88
C ALA A 63 16.20 -10.29 7.36
N GLU A 64 15.90 -10.71 8.59
CA GLU A 64 16.27 -12.04 9.09
C GLU A 64 15.53 -13.15 8.34
N ALA A 65 14.22 -13.03 8.14
CA ALA A 65 13.42 -13.98 7.36
C ALA A 65 13.94 -14.09 5.91
N ILE A 66 14.19 -12.95 5.25
CA ILE A 66 14.72 -12.87 3.89
C ILE A 66 16.06 -13.62 3.79
N ARG A 67 16.99 -13.37 4.74
CA ARG A 67 18.28 -14.10 4.79
C ARG A 67 18.09 -15.59 5.01
N GLY A 68 17.17 -15.97 5.91
CA GLY A 68 16.86 -17.38 6.21
C GLY A 68 16.36 -18.16 4.99
N HIS A 69 15.63 -17.51 4.09
CA HIS A 69 15.14 -18.10 2.85
C HIS A 69 16.19 -18.15 1.73
N GLY A 70 17.33 -17.48 1.87
CA GLY A 70 18.35 -17.41 0.82
C GLY A 70 17.85 -16.67 -0.42
N VAL A 71 17.15 -15.56 -0.22
CA VAL A 71 16.62 -14.70 -1.30
C VAL A 71 17.76 -14.13 -2.13
N SER A 72 17.61 -14.16 -3.47
CA SER A 72 18.63 -13.68 -4.40
C SER A 72 18.38 -12.25 -4.91
N GLN A 73 17.13 -11.80 -4.88
CA GLN A 73 16.76 -10.45 -5.29
C GLN A 73 15.66 -9.91 -4.36
N MET A 74 15.79 -8.64 -3.99
CA MET A 74 14.83 -7.95 -3.14
C MET A 74 14.54 -6.56 -3.69
N ASP A 75 13.31 -6.12 -3.55
CA ASP A 75 12.89 -4.73 -3.76
C ASP A 75 12.09 -4.25 -2.54
N ALA A 76 12.15 -2.95 -2.26
CA ALA A 76 11.40 -2.31 -1.20
C ALA A 76 10.80 -1.00 -1.70
N VAL A 77 9.53 -0.78 -1.38
CA VAL A 77 8.83 0.46 -1.68
C VAL A 77 8.28 1.09 -0.41
N SER A 78 8.06 2.39 -0.45
CA SER A 78 7.34 3.11 0.58
C SER A 78 6.32 4.05 -0.06
N THR A 79 5.17 4.23 0.61
CA THR A 79 3.99 4.82 -0.02
C THR A 79 3.54 6.12 0.65
N SER A 80 2.25 6.31 0.87
CA SER A 80 1.63 7.58 1.27
C SER A 80 2.33 8.27 2.46
N ALA A 81 2.63 7.57 3.56
CA ALA A 81 3.22 8.19 4.75
C ALA A 81 4.55 8.91 4.46
N THR A 82 5.42 8.29 3.65
CA THR A 82 6.71 8.88 3.28
C THR A 82 6.59 9.90 2.15
N ARG A 83 5.55 9.81 1.29
CA ARG A 83 5.24 10.85 0.31
C ARG A 83 4.82 12.16 0.97
N ASP A 84 4.05 12.05 2.05
CA ASP A 84 3.45 13.19 2.74
C ASP A 84 4.37 13.84 3.76
N ALA A 85 5.34 13.09 4.28
CA ALA A 85 6.27 13.57 5.28
C ALA A 85 7.46 14.31 4.66
N GLN A 86 7.97 15.28 5.40
CA GLN A 86 9.23 15.97 5.13
C GLN A 86 10.39 15.24 5.84
N GLU A 87 11.63 15.48 5.40
CA GLU A 87 12.85 15.02 6.07
C GLU A 87 12.87 13.49 6.28
N VAL A 88 12.49 12.70 5.26
CA VAL A 88 12.40 11.24 5.32
C VAL A 88 13.73 10.50 5.10
N ASP A 89 14.79 11.20 4.69
CA ASP A 89 16.05 10.58 4.29
C ASP A 89 16.69 9.79 5.42
N ASP A 90 16.70 10.29 6.66
CA ASP A 90 17.24 9.58 7.82
C ASP A 90 16.52 8.24 8.08
N PHE A 91 15.21 8.20 7.85
CA PHE A 91 14.43 6.97 7.92
C PHE A 91 14.80 6.01 6.80
N LEU A 92 14.86 6.51 5.55
CA LEU A 92 15.22 5.70 4.39
C LEU A 92 16.64 5.14 4.49
N ASP A 93 17.61 5.94 4.97
CA ASP A 93 18.99 5.51 5.22
C ASP A 93 19.06 4.42 6.32
N SER A 94 18.21 4.54 7.33
CA SER A 94 18.11 3.53 8.39
C SER A 94 17.49 2.24 7.86
N ALA A 95 16.46 2.32 7.04
CA ALA A 95 15.85 1.18 6.38
C ALA A 95 16.84 0.50 5.42
N GLU A 96 17.60 1.26 4.63
CA GLU A 96 18.65 0.75 3.74
C GLU A 96 19.73 -0.03 4.49
N ARG A 97 20.21 0.50 5.63
CA ARG A 97 21.19 -0.19 6.47
C ARG A 97 20.70 -1.56 6.96
N VAL A 98 19.40 -1.68 7.22
CA VAL A 98 18.79 -2.93 7.69
C VAL A 98 18.55 -3.91 6.55
N LEU A 99 18.01 -3.43 5.43
CA LEU A 99 17.57 -4.26 4.31
C LEU A 99 18.70 -4.54 3.30
N GLY A 100 19.70 -3.66 3.20
CA GLY A 100 20.70 -3.70 2.12
C GLY A 100 20.20 -3.12 0.78
N VAL A 101 18.96 -2.61 0.75
CA VAL A 101 18.38 -1.88 -0.38
C VAL A 101 17.61 -0.68 0.16
N ARG A 102 17.77 0.49 -0.51
CA ARG A 102 17.04 1.70 -0.14
C ARG A 102 15.60 1.60 -0.59
N PRO A 103 14.59 1.74 0.28
CA PRO A 103 13.19 1.78 -0.13
C PRO A 103 12.95 2.95 -1.07
N ARG A 104 12.24 2.69 -2.17
CA ARG A 104 11.86 3.73 -3.13
C ARG A 104 10.51 4.31 -2.75
N ILE A 105 10.41 5.62 -2.61
CA ILE A 105 9.12 6.29 -2.48
C ILE A 105 8.43 6.25 -3.84
N ILE A 106 7.27 5.61 -3.93
CA ILE A 106 6.50 5.50 -5.16
C ILE A 106 5.35 6.50 -5.19
N SER A 107 5.02 6.99 -6.38
CA SER A 107 3.83 7.85 -6.57
C SER A 107 2.54 7.06 -6.41
N GLY A 108 1.43 7.75 -6.14
CA GLY A 108 0.11 7.12 -6.08
C GLY A 108 -0.28 6.41 -7.38
N ASP A 109 0.08 6.94 -8.54
CA ASP A 109 -0.14 6.27 -9.83
C ASP A 109 0.66 4.96 -9.95
N THR A 110 1.88 4.94 -9.44
CA THR A 110 2.70 3.72 -9.41
C THR A 110 2.12 2.70 -8.44
N GLU A 111 1.69 3.14 -7.25
CA GLU A 111 1.02 2.33 -6.24
C GLU A 111 -0.26 1.70 -6.80
N ALA A 112 -1.14 2.50 -7.40
CA ALA A 112 -2.37 2.05 -8.05
C ALA A 112 -2.10 0.99 -9.14
N ARG A 113 -1.10 1.21 -9.98
CA ARG A 113 -0.70 0.26 -11.01
C ARG A 113 -0.18 -1.05 -10.43
N LEU A 114 0.62 -1.00 -9.37
CA LEU A 114 1.14 -2.20 -8.71
C LEU A 114 0.02 -2.97 -8.00
N SER A 115 -0.90 -2.28 -7.31
CA SER A 115 -2.09 -2.89 -6.70
C SER A 115 -2.95 -3.58 -7.75
N PHE A 116 -3.19 -2.95 -8.91
CA PHE A 116 -3.93 -3.56 -10.01
C PHE A 116 -3.24 -4.82 -10.54
N GLN A 117 -1.94 -4.78 -10.78
CA GLN A 117 -1.16 -5.94 -11.23
C GLN A 117 -1.17 -7.07 -10.20
N GLY A 118 -0.96 -6.73 -8.93
CA GLY A 118 -0.96 -7.68 -7.82
C GLY A 118 -2.31 -8.37 -7.66
N ALA A 119 -3.39 -7.60 -7.66
CA ALA A 119 -4.76 -8.11 -7.52
C ALA A 119 -5.15 -9.07 -8.65
N LEU A 120 -4.70 -8.82 -9.87
CA LEU A 120 -4.95 -9.72 -11.02
C LEU A 120 -4.03 -10.94 -11.04
N SER A 121 -2.95 -10.93 -10.25
CA SER A 121 -2.02 -12.05 -10.20
C SER A 121 -2.69 -13.28 -9.56
N GLY A 122 -2.79 -14.36 -10.33
CA GLY A 122 -3.41 -15.59 -9.84
C GLY A 122 -4.94 -15.66 -9.97
N LEU A 123 -5.60 -14.59 -10.41
CA LEU A 123 -7.05 -14.59 -10.67
C LEU A 123 -7.34 -14.91 -12.14
N ASP A 124 -8.41 -15.67 -12.37
CA ASP A 124 -8.94 -15.94 -13.70
C ASP A 124 -10.14 -15.03 -13.99
N VAL A 125 -9.84 -13.77 -14.29
CA VAL A 125 -10.82 -12.74 -14.60
C VAL A 125 -10.69 -12.30 -16.04
N GLN A 126 -11.80 -11.90 -16.66
CA GLN A 126 -11.87 -11.37 -18.02
C GLN A 126 -12.89 -10.23 -18.10
N GLY A 127 -12.65 -9.32 -19.05
CA GLY A 127 -13.51 -8.17 -19.28
C GLY A 127 -13.18 -6.97 -18.40
N PRO A 128 -14.13 -6.05 -18.22
CA PRO A 128 -13.92 -4.85 -17.40
C PRO A 128 -13.77 -5.19 -15.91
N VAL A 129 -12.70 -4.71 -15.30
CA VAL A 129 -12.34 -4.95 -13.91
C VAL A 129 -12.11 -3.62 -13.20
N MET A 130 -12.60 -3.50 -11.98
CA MET A 130 -12.20 -2.44 -11.06
C MET A 130 -11.47 -3.04 -9.86
N VAL A 131 -10.27 -2.55 -9.60
CA VAL A 131 -9.52 -2.83 -8.39
C VAL A 131 -9.57 -1.60 -7.50
N TYR A 132 -9.86 -1.79 -6.21
CA TYR A 132 -9.76 -0.74 -5.21
C TYR A 132 -8.94 -1.23 -4.02
N ASP A 133 -8.04 -0.37 -3.55
CA ASP A 133 -7.14 -0.63 -2.42
C ASP A 133 -7.30 0.50 -1.40
N VAL A 134 -7.88 0.19 -0.25
CA VAL A 134 -8.11 1.16 0.82
C VAL A 134 -6.98 1.04 1.83
N GLY A 135 -5.97 1.88 1.65
CA GLY A 135 -4.81 1.93 2.53
C GLY A 135 -5.04 2.76 3.81
N GLY A 136 -3.94 2.96 4.54
CA GLY A 136 -3.95 3.81 5.74
C GLY A 136 -4.00 5.30 5.43
N GLY A 137 -3.30 5.76 4.40
CA GLY A 137 -3.17 7.18 4.05
C GLY A 137 -3.79 7.55 2.71
N SER A 138 -3.84 6.61 1.76
CA SER A 138 -4.42 6.78 0.42
C SER A 138 -5.40 5.67 0.08
N THR A 139 -6.15 5.87 -0.99
CA THR A 139 -7.03 4.87 -1.61
C THR A 139 -6.80 4.91 -3.10
N GLU A 140 -6.47 3.77 -3.66
CA GLU A 140 -6.26 3.59 -5.08
C GLU A 140 -7.51 2.96 -5.71
N ILE A 141 -7.95 3.50 -6.85
CA ILE A 141 -9.05 2.95 -7.65
C ILE A 141 -8.58 2.87 -9.10
N VAL A 142 -8.60 1.67 -9.65
CA VAL A 142 -8.11 1.40 -10.99
C VAL A 142 -9.17 0.67 -11.80
N LEU A 143 -9.56 1.28 -12.92
CA LEU A 143 -10.39 0.65 -13.94
C LEU A 143 -9.49 0.10 -15.03
N GLY A 144 -9.77 -1.09 -15.48
CA GLY A 144 -9.04 -1.70 -16.57
C GLY A 144 -9.82 -2.84 -17.22
N HIS A 145 -9.21 -3.43 -18.21
CA HIS A 145 -9.78 -4.53 -18.95
C HIS A 145 -8.77 -5.67 -19.07
N VAL A 146 -9.23 -6.91 -18.91
CA VAL A 146 -8.43 -8.12 -19.10
C VAL A 146 -8.97 -8.85 -20.32
N ASP A 147 -8.11 -9.06 -21.34
CA ASP A 147 -8.46 -9.78 -22.56
C ASP A 147 -8.43 -11.32 -22.37
N GLN A 148 -8.88 -12.06 -23.38
CA GLN A 148 -8.86 -13.53 -23.37
C GLN A 148 -7.44 -14.13 -23.29
N GLY A 149 -6.42 -13.35 -23.63
CA GLY A 149 -5.00 -13.73 -23.52
C GLY A 149 -4.40 -13.40 -22.16
N ARG A 150 -5.22 -13.00 -21.18
CA ARG A 150 -4.79 -12.52 -19.85
C ARG A 150 -3.88 -11.29 -19.88
N ARG A 151 -3.88 -10.55 -20.99
CA ARG A 151 -3.24 -9.24 -21.05
C ARG A 151 -4.22 -8.22 -20.50
N TRP A 152 -3.72 -7.29 -19.76
CA TRP A 152 -4.53 -6.23 -19.17
C TRP A 152 -4.04 -4.85 -19.62
N HIS A 153 -4.95 -3.90 -19.61
CA HIS A 153 -4.64 -2.49 -19.76
C HIS A 153 -5.47 -1.68 -18.76
N ILE A 154 -4.89 -0.59 -18.29
CA ILE A 154 -5.55 0.36 -17.40
C ILE A 154 -6.25 1.40 -18.26
N GLU A 155 -7.52 1.66 -17.99
CA GLU A 155 -8.36 2.65 -18.66
C GLU A 155 -8.39 3.96 -17.84
N ALA A 156 -8.48 3.84 -16.51
CA ALA A 156 -8.43 4.97 -15.59
C ALA A 156 -7.79 4.55 -14.28
N SER A 157 -7.07 5.47 -13.67
CA SER A 157 -6.40 5.28 -12.38
C SER A 157 -6.53 6.53 -11.54
N HIS A 158 -6.89 6.35 -10.27
CA HIS A 158 -6.99 7.42 -9.29
C HIS A 158 -6.31 6.97 -8.01
N SER A 159 -5.47 7.83 -7.44
CA SER A 159 -4.98 7.71 -6.07
C SER A 159 -5.47 8.93 -5.30
N LEU A 160 -6.27 8.68 -4.28
CA LEU A 160 -6.90 9.71 -3.45
C LEU A 160 -6.21 9.77 -2.10
N ASP A 161 -5.95 10.98 -1.59
CA ASP A 161 -5.39 11.20 -0.24
C ASP A 161 -6.45 10.96 0.85
N ILE A 162 -7.06 9.78 0.79
CA ILE A 162 -8.07 9.30 1.73
C ILE A 162 -7.73 7.85 2.12
N GLY A 163 -7.59 7.61 3.42
CA GLY A 163 -7.29 6.29 3.96
C GLY A 163 -7.81 6.14 5.38
N CYS A 164 -7.89 4.92 5.85
CA CYS A 164 -8.52 4.62 7.14
C CYS A 164 -7.81 5.29 8.33
N VAL A 165 -6.48 5.37 8.33
CA VAL A 165 -5.72 6.05 9.39
C VAL A 165 -5.92 7.55 9.28
N ARG A 166 -5.74 8.13 8.08
CA ARG A 166 -5.89 9.56 7.83
C ARG A 166 -7.25 10.09 8.27
N LEU A 167 -8.34 9.46 7.83
CA LEU A 167 -9.69 9.88 8.19
C LEU A 167 -9.99 9.67 9.67
N SER A 168 -9.53 8.56 10.25
CA SER A 168 -9.71 8.33 11.69
C SER A 168 -8.99 9.39 12.52
N GLU A 169 -7.74 9.72 12.18
CA GLU A 169 -6.97 10.75 12.90
C GLU A 169 -7.55 12.16 12.71
N ARG A 170 -8.20 12.46 11.59
CA ARG A 170 -8.88 13.74 11.36
C ARG A 170 -10.15 13.89 12.17
N HIS A 171 -10.97 12.85 12.23
CA HIS A 171 -12.36 12.97 12.68
C HIS A 171 -12.69 12.27 13.98
N ILE A 172 -11.99 11.19 14.34
CA ILE A 172 -12.33 10.37 15.52
C ILE A 172 -11.49 10.79 16.72
N ARG A 173 -12.17 11.17 17.81
CA ARG A 173 -11.57 11.60 19.08
C ARG A 173 -12.09 10.80 20.27
N SER A 174 -13.24 10.14 20.12
CA SER A 174 -13.89 9.37 21.18
C SER A 174 -13.92 7.87 20.85
N ASP A 175 -13.97 7.05 21.89
CA ASP A 175 -14.15 5.61 21.79
C ASP A 175 -15.29 5.16 22.72
N PRO A 176 -16.42 4.68 22.21
CA PRO A 176 -16.74 4.53 20.78
C PRO A 176 -16.90 5.90 20.09
N PRO A 177 -16.72 5.95 18.74
CA PRO A 177 -16.88 7.18 17.98
C PRO A 177 -18.27 7.79 18.12
N ALA A 178 -18.34 9.11 18.31
CA ALA A 178 -19.61 9.82 18.35
C ALA A 178 -20.24 9.93 16.94
N GLU A 179 -21.57 10.01 16.85
CA GLU A 179 -22.28 10.06 15.55
C GLU A 179 -21.86 11.27 14.71
N VAL A 180 -21.56 12.41 15.35
CA VAL A 180 -21.06 13.60 14.66
C VAL A 180 -19.69 13.37 14.02
N GLU A 181 -18.81 12.63 14.67
CA GLU A 181 -17.47 12.27 14.14
C GLU A 181 -17.60 11.37 12.91
N LEU A 182 -18.48 10.36 12.99
CA LEU A 182 -18.78 9.48 11.87
C LEU A 182 -19.43 10.24 10.71
N THR A 183 -20.31 11.19 10.99
CA THR A 183 -20.96 12.04 9.98
C THR A 183 -19.92 12.91 9.25
N ASN A 184 -19.00 13.54 9.99
CA ASN A 184 -17.95 14.36 9.40
C ASN A 184 -17.01 13.53 8.53
N LEU A 185 -16.61 12.34 9.01
CA LEU A 185 -15.79 11.40 8.26
C LEU A 185 -16.47 10.99 6.95
N ARG A 186 -17.75 10.58 7.01
CA ARG A 186 -18.54 10.20 5.83
C ARG A 186 -18.69 11.36 4.84
N THR A 187 -18.85 12.57 5.35
CA THR A 187 -19.00 13.77 4.51
C THR A 187 -17.71 14.07 3.75
N GLU A 188 -16.55 14.02 4.42
CA GLU A 188 -15.26 14.20 3.76
C GLU A 188 -15.00 13.10 2.72
N ALA A 189 -15.25 11.84 3.08
CA ALA A 189 -15.15 10.73 2.14
C ALA A 189 -16.03 10.95 0.89
N ALA A 190 -17.29 11.34 1.08
CA ALA A 190 -18.21 11.60 -0.04
C ALA A 190 -17.75 12.75 -0.94
N LEU A 191 -17.14 13.80 -0.37
CA LEU A 191 -16.61 14.93 -1.15
C LEU A 191 -15.41 14.52 -2.01
N LEU A 192 -14.56 13.62 -1.53
CA LEU A 192 -13.38 13.16 -2.25
C LEU A 192 -13.71 12.12 -3.33
N PHE A 193 -14.69 11.25 -3.08
CA PHE A 193 -15.15 10.28 -4.07
C PHE A 193 -16.15 10.85 -5.07
N GLY A 194 -16.93 11.88 -4.70
CA GLY A 194 -18.00 12.43 -5.50
C GLY A 194 -17.61 12.95 -6.89
N PRO A 195 -16.44 13.59 -7.08
CA PRO A 195 -15.99 14.04 -8.41
C PRO A 195 -15.55 12.92 -9.35
N MET A 196 -15.37 11.69 -8.83
CA MET A 196 -14.90 10.57 -9.65
C MET A 196 -16.00 10.13 -10.62
N SER A 197 -15.72 10.23 -11.91
CA SER A 197 -16.55 9.61 -12.95
C SER A 197 -15.99 8.22 -13.22
N LEU A 198 -16.77 7.20 -12.88
CA LEU A 198 -16.47 5.81 -13.23
C LEU A 198 -17.35 5.43 -14.43
N ASP A 199 -17.06 6.01 -15.61
CA ASP A 199 -17.90 5.89 -16.80
C ASP A 199 -17.91 4.49 -17.43
N ALA A 200 -17.12 3.56 -16.94
CA ALA A 200 -17.08 2.18 -17.42
C ALA A 200 -17.75 1.21 -16.43
N PRO A 201 -18.72 0.39 -16.87
CA PRO A 201 -19.31 -0.62 -16.00
C PRO A 201 -18.31 -1.74 -15.75
N ALA A 202 -17.72 -1.77 -14.56
CA ALA A 202 -16.93 -2.91 -14.13
C ALA A 202 -17.86 -4.12 -13.91
N ARG A 203 -17.44 -5.29 -14.42
CA ARG A 203 -18.14 -6.56 -14.17
C ARG A 203 -17.56 -7.29 -12.98
N THR A 204 -16.31 -7.06 -12.67
CA THR A 204 -15.59 -7.66 -11.55
C THR A 204 -15.01 -6.56 -10.69
N LEU A 205 -15.28 -6.65 -9.37
CA LEU A 205 -14.72 -5.78 -8.35
C LEU A 205 -13.75 -6.60 -7.51
N ILE A 206 -12.54 -6.06 -7.27
CA ILE A 206 -11.49 -6.68 -6.46
C ILE A 206 -11.02 -5.64 -5.45
N GLY A 207 -10.98 -6.01 -4.16
CA GLY A 207 -10.52 -5.15 -3.06
C GLY A 207 -9.64 -5.87 -2.08
#